data_ca9aae8ade1f927360400fa8e9f025e3
#
_entry.id   ca9aae8ade1f927360400fa8e9f025e3
#
_cell.length_a   1.000
_cell.length_b   1.000
_cell.length_c   1.000
_cell.angle_alpha   90.00
_cell.angle_beta   90.00
_cell.angle_gamma   90.00
#
_symmetry.space_group_name_H-M   'P 1'
#
loop_
_entity.id
_entity.type
_entity.pdbx_description
1 polymer ?
#
loop_
_entity_poly.entity_id
_entity_poly.type
_entity_poly.pdbx_seq_one_letter_code
_entity_poly.pdbx_strand_id
1 'polypeptide(L)'
;MTFSNADKQQHGQSAQNSLEQILERCKTVGYLKDIHPNYRIGKDGYNKSQFYTPFLIEFHDETKWALFTTTSMRTDRIKGQQWDALNLKKINQSISSVYLIYPDGLSTKEENKFIQQNDKYQNHKEYSAIDAIVSQDEISNMIEHYALKNLSTGQIKDIQGNNFENRIAVILSYAQNLSKWKNQSSTIEGMHYDIFENIINCFNLDRLHTKNISATSDKKVIGKLPSGGNPKTDVLVTVETDNGSTENYTISCKRSSDKSVSVHQYTADTFADVLDRQNTRLRYLLNLFQSAGSLSSFGKKNCNNLTKELEPYIDKLSLWSLGGQGGDGNPDTQCADYIITYDNNDHSTSIHTIRQYCNHLLSSTNGHFGTPFSWTYPSKRKGKSIQLKCKILK
;
A
#
# COMPACT_ATOMS: atom_id res chain seq x y z
N MET A 1 -19.92 -33.53 19.39
CA MET A 1 -19.03 -34.13 18.38
C MET A 1 -17.60 -34.04 18.89
N THR A 2 -16.91 -35.18 19.00
CA THR A 2 -15.50 -35.23 19.37
C THR A 2 -14.68 -35.21 18.08
N PHE A 3 -13.96 -34.11 17.82
CA PHE A 3 -13.06 -34.02 16.66
C PHE A 3 -11.95 -35.09 16.75
N SER A 4 -11.62 -35.72 15.61
CA SER A 4 -10.48 -36.61 15.50
C SER A 4 -9.16 -35.87 15.70
N ASN A 5 -8.06 -36.59 15.96
CA ASN A 5 -6.74 -35.96 16.07
C ASN A 5 -6.29 -35.32 14.73
N ALA A 6 -6.73 -35.89 13.61
CA ALA A 6 -6.47 -35.32 12.26
C ALA A 6 -7.20 -33.97 12.10
N ASP A 7 -8.47 -33.86 12.50
CA ASP A 7 -9.23 -32.61 12.44
C ASP A 7 -8.58 -31.52 13.30
N LYS A 8 -8.08 -31.87 14.49
CA LYS A 8 -7.40 -30.93 15.40
C LYS A 8 -6.07 -30.43 14.82
N GLN A 9 -5.31 -31.27 14.12
CA GLN A 9 -4.09 -30.87 13.43
C GLN A 9 -4.41 -29.94 12.26
N GLN A 10 -5.44 -30.25 11.47
CA GLN A 10 -5.88 -29.45 10.36
C GLN A 10 -6.35 -28.06 10.79
N HIS A 11 -7.10 -27.96 11.89
CA HIS A 11 -7.51 -26.66 12.47
C HIS A 11 -6.32 -25.82 12.96
N GLY A 12 -5.32 -26.47 13.59
CA GLY A 12 -4.10 -25.80 14.03
C GLY A 12 -3.28 -25.25 12.86
N GLN A 13 -3.14 -26.05 11.79
CA GLN A 13 -2.44 -25.64 10.56
C GLN A 13 -3.18 -24.52 9.84
N SER A 14 -4.50 -24.58 9.75
CA SER A 14 -5.33 -23.53 9.15
C SER A 14 -5.16 -22.18 9.87
N ALA A 15 -5.17 -22.16 11.20
CA ALA A 15 -4.95 -20.95 11.99
C ALA A 15 -3.54 -20.37 11.77
N GLN A 16 -2.53 -21.22 11.64
CA GLN A 16 -1.17 -20.78 11.35
C GLN A 16 -1.04 -20.22 9.93
N ASN A 17 -1.63 -20.87 8.94
CA ASN A 17 -1.62 -20.39 7.54
C ASN A 17 -2.36 -19.05 7.40
N SER A 18 -3.48 -18.87 8.11
CA SER A 18 -4.20 -17.59 8.14
C SER A 18 -3.35 -16.47 8.73
N LEU A 19 -2.68 -16.72 9.86
CA LEU A 19 -1.76 -15.75 10.45
C LEU A 19 -0.60 -15.43 9.50
N GLU A 20 -0.01 -16.42 8.85
CA GLU A 20 1.07 -16.23 7.86
C GLU A 20 0.65 -15.25 6.74
N GLN A 21 -0.56 -15.42 6.20
CA GLN A 21 -1.09 -14.51 5.18
C GLN A 21 -1.26 -13.06 5.70
N ILE A 22 -1.66 -12.90 6.96
CA ILE A 22 -1.75 -11.58 7.60
C ILE A 22 -0.35 -10.96 7.73
N LEU A 23 0.63 -11.73 8.19
CA LEU A 23 2.01 -11.25 8.36
C LEU A 23 2.66 -10.90 7.03
N GLU A 24 2.48 -11.73 5.99
CA GLU A 24 2.98 -11.44 4.64
C GLU A 24 2.35 -10.15 4.08
N ARG A 25 1.07 -9.90 4.34
CA ARG A 25 0.46 -8.61 4.01
C ARG A 25 1.14 -7.45 4.75
N CYS A 26 1.35 -7.59 6.07
CA CYS A 26 2.02 -6.56 6.86
C CYS A 26 3.46 -6.28 6.36
N LYS A 27 4.17 -7.32 5.90
CA LYS A 27 5.50 -7.18 5.30
C LYS A 27 5.45 -6.50 3.93
N THR A 28 4.55 -6.93 3.06
CA THR A 28 4.34 -6.34 1.72
C THR A 28 4.00 -4.86 1.81
N VAL A 29 3.22 -4.49 2.81
CA VAL A 29 2.79 -3.15 3.14
C VAL A 29 3.94 -2.30 3.72
N GLY A 30 5.02 -2.94 4.19
CA GLY A 30 6.17 -2.28 4.79
C GLY A 30 6.06 -2.01 6.29
N TYR A 31 5.07 -2.56 6.99
CA TYR A 31 5.01 -2.49 8.45
C TYR A 31 6.08 -3.36 9.10
N LEU A 32 6.41 -4.48 8.47
CA LEU A 32 7.44 -5.39 8.92
C LEU A 32 8.66 -5.34 7.97
N LYS A 33 9.85 -5.40 8.55
CA LYS A 33 11.11 -5.55 7.84
C LYS A 33 11.28 -6.99 7.36
N ASP A 34 11.01 -7.96 8.25
CA ASP A 34 11.12 -9.39 7.93
C ASP A 34 10.21 -10.27 8.79
N ILE A 35 9.98 -11.51 8.30
CA ILE A 35 9.25 -12.58 8.97
C ILE A 35 10.11 -13.83 8.93
N HIS A 36 10.33 -14.43 10.09
CA HIS A 36 11.09 -15.67 10.24
C HIS A 36 10.14 -16.80 10.68
N PRO A 37 9.59 -17.58 9.74
CA PRO A 37 8.73 -18.71 10.07
C PRO A 37 9.52 -19.83 10.73
N ASN A 38 8.87 -20.57 11.62
CA ASN A 38 9.47 -21.71 12.33
C ASN A 38 10.79 -21.36 13.05
N TYR A 39 10.84 -20.18 13.70
CA TYR A 39 12.04 -19.71 14.33
C TYR A 39 12.44 -20.58 15.53
N ARG A 40 13.72 -20.95 15.57
CA ARG A 40 14.30 -21.80 16.60
C ARG A 40 15.64 -21.25 17.07
N ILE A 41 15.88 -21.28 18.39
CA ILE A 41 17.13 -20.79 18.97
C ILE A 41 17.47 -21.54 20.28
N GLY A 42 18.75 -21.60 20.60
CA GLY A 42 19.22 -22.22 21.83
C GLY A 42 19.02 -23.74 21.87
N LYS A 43 19.14 -24.30 23.07
CA LYS A 43 18.87 -25.71 23.35
C LYS A 43 18.24 -25.86 24.72
N ASP A 44 17.16 -26.60 24.81
CA ASP A 44 16.62 -27.09 26.06
C ASP A 44 17.60 -28.15 26.63
N GLY A 45 18.06 -27.91 27.84
CA GLY A 45 19.01 -28.80 28.51
C GLY A 45 18.47 -30.20 28.78
N TYR A 46 17.14 -30.38 28.85
CA TYR A 46 16.49 -31.67 29.13
C TYR A 46 16.31 -32.53 27.88
N ASN A 47 15.76 -31.95 26.82
CA ASN A 47 15.38 -32.67 25.60
C ASN A 47 16.30 -32.42 24.40
N LYS A 48 17.31 -31.59 24.55
CA LYS A 48 18.18 -31.12 23.45
C LYS A 48 17.43 -30.43 22.31
N SER A 49 16.13 -30.13 22.51
CA SER A 49 15.30 -29.40 21.59
C SER A 49 15.62 -27.90 21.63
N GLN A 50 15.41 -27.22 20.50
CA GLN A 50 15.52 -25.77 20.46
C GLN A 50 14.21 -25.14 20.92
N PHE A 51 14.31 -23.96 21.56
CA PHE A 51 13.14 -23.13 21.85
C PHE A 51 12.54 -22.61 20.54
N TYR A 52 11.23 -22.61 20.45
CA TYR A 52 10.52 -22.48 19.20
C TYR A 52 9.40 -21.42 19.27
N THR A 53 9.21 -20.69 18.19
CA THR A 53 7.98 -19.96 17.90
C THR A 53 7.58 -20.15 16.45
N PRO A 54 6.27 -20.27 16.12
CA PRO A 54 5.80 -20.36 14.73
C PRO A 54 6.27 -19.21 13.86
N PHE A 55 6.25 -17.98 14.40
CA PHE A 55 6.74 -16.80 13.70
C PHE A 55 7.53 -15.88 14.63
N LEU A 56 8.66 -15.36 14.14
CA LEU A 56 9.35 -14.21 14.70
C LEU A 56 9.25 -13.09 13.67
N ILE A 57 8.62 -11.97 14.02
CA ILE A 57 8.55 -10.79 13.17
C ILE A 57 9.58 -9.75 13.58
N GLU A 58 10.12 -9.04 12.59
CA GLU A 58 11.12 -7.99 12.77
C GLU A 58 10.60 -6.67 12.22
N PHE A 59 10.65 -5.61 13.01
CA PHE A 59 10.35 -4.24 12.63
C PHE A 59 11.57 -3.51 12.07
N HIS A 60 11.38 -2.36 11.44
CA HIS A 60 12.46 -1.56 10.86
C HIS A 60 13.42 -0.93 11.89
N ASP A 61 12.99 -0.85 13.15
CA ASP A 61 13.81 -0.42 14.30
C ASP A 61 14.56 -1.60 14.98
N GLU A 62 14.59 -2.77 14.31
CA GLU A 62 15.20 -4.02 14.78
C GLU A 62 14.51 -4.69 15.97
N THR A 63 13.42 -4.12 16.47
CA THR A 63 12.56 -4.75 17.48
C THR A 63 11.93 -6.02 16.91
N LYS A 64 11.81 -7.06 17.72
CA LYS A 64 11.21 -8.33 17.32
C LYS A 64 10.09 -8.74 18.25
N TRP A 65 9.06 -9.34 17.66
CA TRP A 65 7.99 -10.00 18.41
C TRP A 65 7.92 -11.47 18.04
N ALA A 66 7.78 -12.34 19.07
CA ALA A 66 7.54 -13.77 18.86
C ALA A 66 6.04 -14.05 18.94
N LEU A 67 5.51 -14.76 17.94
CA LEU A 67 4.09 -15.00 17.77
C LEU A 67 3.81 -16.51 17.84
N PHE A 68 3.03 -16.91 18.85
CA PHE A 68 2.51 -18.26 19.00
C PHE A 68 1.07 -18.32 18.50
N THR A 69 0.64 -19.46 17.98
CA THR A 69 -0.75 -19.70 17.59
C THR A 69 -1.40 -20.72 18.52
N THR A 70 -2.67 -20.53 18.82
CA THR A 70 -3.46 -21.52 19.56
C THR A 70 -4.92 -21.49 19.13
N THR A 71 -5.53 -22.65 19.05
CA THR A 71 -6.97 -22.84 18.82
C THR A 71 -7.69 -23.27 20.10
N SER A 72 -6.97 -23.41 21.23
CA SER A 72 -7.56 -23.85 22.50
C SER A 72 -6.72 -23.43 23.71
N MET A 73 -7.37 -23.15 24.82
CA MET A 73 -6.73 -22.77 26.10
C MET A 73 -6.34 -23.99 26.95
N ARG A 74 -5.72 -25.02 26.33
CA ARG A 74 -5.22 -26.19 27.07
C ARG A 74 -3.99 -25.82 27.91
N THR A 75 -4.06 -26.13 29.21
CA THR A 75 -3.03 -25.76 30.20
C THR A 75 -1.64 -26.33 29.85
N ASP A 76 -1.57 -27.57 29.38
CA ASP A 76 -0.31 -28.23 28.98
C ASP A 76 0.39 -27.51 27.82
N ARG A 77 -0.38 -27.15 26.79
CA ARG A 77 0.13 -26.41 25.64
C ARG A 77 0.63 -25.01 26.03
N ILE A 78 -0.18 -24.29 26.80
CA ILE A 78 0.16 -22.91 27.20
C ILE A 78 1.39 -22.91 28.12
N LYS A 79 1.54 -23.87 29.01
CA LYS A 79 2.76 -24.00 29.83
C LYS A 79 4.00 -24.23 28.97
N GLY A 80 3.92 -25.06 27.93
CA GLY A 80 5.02 -25.25 26.97
C GLY A 80 5.36 -23.96 26.22
N GLN A 81 4.35 -23.23 25.73
CA GLN A 81 4.54 -21.94 25.04
C GLN A 81 5.11 -20.86 25.97
N GLN A 82 4.71 -20.84 27.26
CA GLN A 82 5.30 -19.95 28.27
C GLN A 82 6.79 -20.26 28.50
N TRP A 83 7.16 -21.53 28.51
CA TRP A 83 8.55 -21.96 28.65
C TRP A 83 9.39 -21.53 27.44
N ASP A 84 8.89 -21.76 26.23
CA ASP A 84 9.54 -21.30 25.01
C ASP A 84 9.66 -19.77 25.00
N ALA A 85 8.59 -19.04 25.29
CA ALA A 85 8.55 -17.58 25.35
C ALA A 85 9.61 -16.99 26.31
N LEU A 86 9.69 -17.55 27.51
CA LEU A 86 10.67 -17.13 28.52
C LEU A 86 12.11 -17.27 28.01
N ASN A 87 12.42 -18.42 27.41
CA ASN A 87 13.76 -18.71 26.94
C ASN A 87 14.11 -17.97 25.64
N LEU A 88 13.16 -17.76 24.74
CA LEU A 88 13.31 -16.92 23.56
C LEU A 88 13.70 -15.49 23.94
N LYS A 89 12.97 -14.85 24.87
CA LYS A 89 13.31 -13.51 25.40
C LYS A 89 14.68 -13.48 26.08
N LYS A 90 15.02 -14.53 26.84
CA LYS A 90 16.29 -14.62 27.57
C LYS A 90 17.49 -14.76 26.65
N ILE A 91 17.37 -15.51 25.56
CA ILE A 91 18.46 -15.80 24.62
C ILE A 91 18.59 -14.68 23.59
N ASN A 92 17.47 -14.15 23.09
CA ASN A 92 17.45 -13.08 22.10
C ASN A 92 16.79 -11.83 22.69
N GLN A 93 17.61 -10.92 23.22
CA GLN A 93 17.17 -9.70 23.88
C GLN A 93 16.46 -8.70 22.95
N SER A 94 16.54 -8.88 21.61
CA SER A 94 15.78 -8.07 20.66
C SER A 94 14.29 -8.45 20.61
N ILE A 95 13.91 -9.60 21.20
CA ILE A 95 12.51 -10.00 21.33
C ILE A 95 11.87 -9.21 22.49
N SER A 96 11.22 -8.12 22.16
CA SER A 96 10.59 -7.22 23.14
C SER A 96 9.24 -7.74 23.63
N SER A 97 8.52 -8.46 22.78
CA SER A 97 7.15 -8.91 23.10
C SER A 97 6.87 -10.31 22.55
N VAL A 98 6.01 -11.02 23.26
CA VAL A 98 5.52 -12.35 22.88
C VAL A 98 3.98 -12.38 22.96
N TYR A 99 3.35 -12.78 21.88
CA TYR A 99 1.90 -12.84 21.77
C TYR A 99 1.42 -14.27 21.50
N LEU A 100 0.31 -14.64 22.14
CA LEU A 100 -0.42 -15.85 21.84
C LEU A 100 -1.67 -15.50 21.05
N ILE A 101 -1.77 -16.00 19.81
CA ILE A 101 -2.75 -15.56 18.83
C ILE A 101 -3.79 -16.65 18.59
N TYR A 102 -5.06 -16.29 18.70
CA TYR A 102 -6.18 -17.16 18.36
C TYR A 102 -6.84 -16.71 17.04
N PRO A 103 -7.45 -17.64 16.27
CA PRO A 103 -8.10 -17.32 15.00
C PRO A 103 -9.36 -16.46 15.22
N ASP A 104 -9.67 -15.63 14.23
CA ASP A 104 -10.92 -14.89 14.17
C ASP A 104 -12.12 -15.82 13.85
N GLY A 105 -13.33 -15.30 14.01
CA GLY A 105 -14.57 -16.03 13.69
C GLY A 105 -14.95 -17.14 14.65
N LEU A 106 -14.39 -17.15 15.86
CA LEU A 106 -14.81 -18.05 16.93
C LEU A 106 -16.21 -17.70 17.43
N SER A 107 -16.90 -18.71 18.00
CA SER A 107 -18.13 -18.41 18.75
C SER A 107 -17.84 -17.50 19.95
N THR A 108 -18.78 -16.63 20.32
CA THR A 108 -18.66 -15.71 21.47
C THR A 108 -18.26 -16.45 22.76
N LYS A 109 -18.72 -17.70 22.94
CA LYS A 109 -18.34 -18.51 24.09
C LYS A 109 -16.88 -18.95 24.08
N GLU A 110 -16.31 -19.21 22.90
CA GLU A 110 -14.91 -19.61 22.76
C GLU A 110 -14.01 -18.39 22.87
N GLU A 111 -14.36 -17.31 22.22
CA GLU A 111 -13.63 -16.04 22.28
C GLU A 111 -13.54 -15.51 23.72
N ASN A 112 -14.65 -15.51 24.46
CA ASN A 112 -14.66 -15.09 25.86
C ASN A 112 -13.68 -15.88 26.75
N LYS A 113 -13.34 -17.12 26.43
CA LYS A 113 -12.32 -17.87 27.19
C LYS A 113 -10.92 -17.30 26.95
N PHE A 114 -10.61 -16.86 25.74
CA PHE A 114 -9.32 -16.21 25.44
C PHE A 114 -9.23 -14.84 26.11
N ILE A 115 -10.29 -14.04 26.04
CA ILE A 115 -10.38 -12.72 26.70
C ILE A 115 -10.19 -12.86 28.21
N GLN A 116 -10.94 -13.74 28.86
CA GLN A 116 -10.79 -13.97 30.31
C GLN A 116 -9.40 -14.47 30.69
N GLN A 117 -8.75 -15.26 29.86
CA GLN A 117 -7.40 -15.72 30.14
C GLN A 117 -6.37 -14.60 29.92
N ASN A 118 -6.58 -13.74 28.91
CA ASN A 118 -5.77 -12.55 28.70
C ASN A 118 -5.84 -11.62 29.92
N ASP A 119 -7.05 -11.35 30.45
CA ASP A 119 -7.24 -10.53 31.64
C ASP A 119 -6.47 -11.06 32.84
N LYS A 120 -6.47 -12.40 33.03
CA LYS A 120 -5.66 -13.03 34.08
C LYS A 120 -4.17 -12.79 33.87
N TYR A 121 -3.63 -12.88 32.63
CA TYR A 121 -2.23 -12.62 32.34
C TYR A 121 -1.87 -11.16 32.49
N GLN A 122 -2.74 -10.25 32.10
CA GLN A 122 -2.52 -8.82 32.27
C GLN A 122 -2.47 -8.41 33.76
N ASN A 123 -3.26 -9.10 34.61
CA ASN A 123 -3.24 -8.86 36.06
C ASN A 123 -2.07 -9.52 36.80
N HIS A 124 -1.36 -10.46 36.18
CA HIS A 124 -0.28 -11.25 36.78
C HIS A 124 0.92 -11.36 35.83
N LYS A 125 1.37 -10.22 35.27
CA LYS A 125 2.46 -10.15 34.28
C LYS A 125 3.78 -10.72 34.80
N GLU A 126 4.01 -10.66 36.11
CA GLU A 126 5.19 -11.19 36.77
C GLU A 126 5.33 -12.73 36.63
N TYR A 127 4.24 -13.43 36.33
CA TYR A 127 4.22 -14.90 36.16
C TYR A 127 4.05 -15.32 34.70
N SER A 128 4.00 -14.37 33.75
CA SER A 128 3.79 -14.68 32.35
C SER A 128 4.92 -14.15 31.47
N ALA A 129 5.49 -15.04 30.66
CA ALA A 129 6.42 -14.66 29.60
C ALA A 129 5.68 -14.24 28.33
N ILE A 130 4.40 -14.60 28.19
CA ILE A 130 3.49 -14.13 27.13
C ILE A 130 2.90 -12.80 27.57
N ASP A 131 3.05 -11.77 26.74
CA ASP A 131 2.64 -10.41 27.06
C ASP A 131 1.14 -10.18 26.88
N ALA A 132 0.52 -10.82 25.87
CA ALA A 132 -0.93 -10.81 25.68
C ALA A 132 -1.43 -11.99 24.85
N ILE A 133 -2.73 -12.27 24.98
CA ILE A 133 -3.49 -13.21 24.16
C ILE A 133 -4.46 -12.39 23.32
N VAL A 134 -4.32 -12.45 22.00
CA VAL A 134 -5.02 -11.56 21.07
C VAL A 134 -5.58 -12.32 19.88
N SER A 135 -6.56 -11.76 19.19
CA SER A 135 -7.07 -12.30 17.93
C SER A 135 -6.11 -12.00 16.75
N GLN A 136 -6.35 -12.64 15.61
CA GLN A 136 -5.60 -12.37 14.39
C GLN A 136 -5.83 -10.94 13.88
N ASP A 137 -7.03 -10.41 14.00
CA ASP A 137 -7.33 -9.02 13.65
C ASP A 137 -6.64 -8.04 14.60
N GLU A 138 -6.64 -8.33 15.89
CA GLU A 138 -6.02 -7.48 16.91
C GLU A 138 -4.51 -7.41 16.72
N ILE A 139 -3.81 -8.54 16.46
CA ILE A 139 -2.35 -8.51 16.22
C ILE A 139 -2.00 -7.74 14.95
N SER A 140 -2.82 -7.82 13.90
CA SER A 140 -2.63 -7.02 12.68
C SER A 140 -2.66 -5.52 12.99
N ASN A 141 -3.66 -5.06 13.75
CA ASN A 141 -3.80 -3.68 14.18
C ASN A 141 -2.65 -3.23 15.09
N MET A 142 -2.18 -4.10 15.98
CA MET A 142 -1.04 -3.83 16.87
C MET A 142 0.27 -3.66 16.06
N ILE A 143 0.51 -4.50 15.06
CA ILE A 143 1.66 -4.39 14.15
C ILE A 143 1.62 -3.07 13.41
N GLU A 144 0.48 -2.71 12.80
CA GLU A 144 0.30 -1.43 12.13
C GLU A 144 0.57 -0.26 13.07
N HIS A 145 -0.06 -0.24 14.25
CA HIS A 145 0.10 0.83 15.21
C HIS A 145 1.56 1.00 15.67
N TYR A 146 2.25 -0.11 15.98
CA TYR A 146 3.65 -0.10 16.37
C TYR A 146 4.56 0.44 15.24
N ALA A 147 4.37 -0.06 14.03
CA ALA A 147 5.14 0.37 12.87
C ALA A 147 4.97 1.87 12.60
N LEU A 148 3.71 2.36 12.59
CA LEU A 148 3.40 3.76 12.33
C LEU A 148 3.94 4.71 13.40
N LYS A 149 3.99 4.28 14.66
CA LYS A 149 4.53 5.08 15.77
C LYS A 149 6.04 5.31 15.63
N ASN A 150 6.78 4.35 15.09
CA ASN A 150 8.24 4.35 15.04
C ASN A 150 8.81 4.80 13.67
N LEU A 151 7.94 5.19 12.73
CA LEU A 151 8.32 5.67 11.41
C LEU A 151 8.24 7.19 11.31
N SER A 152 9.08 7.78 10.45
CA SER A 152 8.96 9.20 10.08
C SER A 152 7.69 9.45 9.27
N THR A 153 7.19 10.70 9.31
CA THR A 153 6.00 11.11 8.51
C THR A 153 6.15 10.80 7.02
N GLY A 154 7.36 10.89 6.47
CA GLY A 154 7.62 10.53 5.07
C GLY A 154 7.44 9.03 4.82
N GLN A 155 8.02 8.18 5.68
CA GLN A 155 7.88 6.72 5.60
C GLN A 155 6.43 6.28 5.78
N ILE A 156 5.68 6.90 6.71
CA ILE A 156 4.25 6.65 6.89
C ILE A 156 3.47 6.94 5.60
N LYS A 157 3.72 8.08 4.95
CA LYS A 157 3.06 8.44 3.69
C LYS A 157 3.41 7.47 2.56
N ASP A 158 4.65 7.04 2.47
CA ASP A 158 5.09 6.06 1.46
C ASP A 158 4.43 4.68 1.68
N ILE A 159 4.38 4.22 2.92
CA ILE A 159 3.70 2.96 3.30
C ILE A 159 2.20 3.05 2.98
N GLN A 160 1.55 4.12 3.38
CA GLN A 160 0.12 4.32 3.09
C GLN A 160 -0.17 4.37 1.58
N GLY A 161 0.73 4.94 0.78
CA GLY A 161 0.63 4.92 -0.68
C GLY A 161 0.74 3.50 -1.22
N ASN A 162 1.80 2.78 -0.87
CA ASN A 162 2.03 1.39 -1.29
C ASN A 162 0.87 0.47 -0.86
N ASN A 163 0.28 0.69 0.33
CA ASN A 163 -0.90 -0.02 0.80
C ASN A 163 -2.10 0.18 -0.09
N PHE A 164 -2.34 1.42 -0.51
CA PHE A 164 -3.46 1.73 -1.38
C PHE A 164 -3.28 1.08 -2.75
N GLU A 165 -2.09 1.17 -3.34
CA GLU A 165 -1.75 0.52 -4.61
C GLU A 165 -1.97 -1.01 -4.53
N ASN A 166 -1.41 -1.65 -3.50
CA ASN A 166 -1.57 -3.09 -3.30
C ASN A 166 -3.04 -3.49 -3.04
N ARG A 167 -3.78 -2.70 -2.25
CA ARG A 167 -5.21 -2.94 -2.02
C ARG A 167 -6.01 -2.92 -3.33
N ILE A 168 -5.76 -1.97 -4.23
CA ILE A 168 -6.41 -1.92 -5.53
C ILE A 168 -6.06 -3.15 -6.37
N ALA A 169 -4.79 -3.56 -6.41
CA ALA A 169 -4.36 -4.76 -7.13
C ALA A 169 -5.04 -6.03 -6.59
N VAL A 170 -5.15 -6.19 -5.27
CA VAL A 170 -5.82 -7.33 -4.63
C VAL A 170 -7.33 -7.33 -4.93
N ILE A 171 -8.00 -6.19 -4.83
CA ILE A 171 -9.44 -6.06 -5.14
C ILE A 171 -9.73 -6.48 -6.59
N LEU A 172 -8.89 -6.06 -7.52
CA LEU A 172 -9.05 -6.38 -8.95
C LEU A 172 -8.75 -7.84 -9.28
N SER A 173 -7.80 -8.46 -8.58
CA SER A 173 -7.43 -9.88 -8.77
C SER A 173 -8.32 -10.84 -7.98
N TYR A 174 -9.27 -10.35 -7.17
CA TYR A 174 -10.09 -11.23 -6.33
C TYR A 174 -11.15 -11.96 -7.15
N ALA A 175 -11.00 -13.29 -7.28
CA ALA A 175 -11.81 -14.11 -8.17
C ALA A 175 -13.33 -14.03 -7.89
N GLN A 176 -13.74 -13.89 -6.62
CA GLN A 176 -15.15 -13.74 -6.26
C GLN A 176 -15.73 -12.40 -6.75
N ASN A 177 -14.93 -11.31 -6.82
CA ASN A 177 -15.37 -10.05 -7.39
C ASN A 177 -15.71 -10.23 -8.89
N LEU A 178 -14.82 -10.87 -9.65
CA LEU A 178 -15.05 -11.18 -11.05
C LEU A 178 -16.28 -12.10 -11.23
N SER A 179 -16.39 -13.16 -10.43
CA SER A 179 -17.55 -14.06 -10.46
C SER A 179 -18.86 -13.35 -10.15
N LYS A 180 -18.89 -12.48 -9.12
CA LYS A 180 -20.06 -11.66 -8.76
C LYS A 180 -20.46 -10.76 -9.91
N TRP A 181 -19.51 -10.07 -10.52
CA TRP A 181 -19.75 -9.17 -11.64
C TRP A 181 -20.25 -9.92 -12.90
N LYS A 182 -19.60 -11.02 -13.28
CA LYS A 182 -20.00 -11.84 -14.43
C LYS A 182 -21.42 -12.39 -14.29
N ASN A 183 -21.76 -12.92 -13.12
CA ASN A 183 -23.04 -13.58 -12.87
C ASN A 183 -24.13 -12.61 -12.39
N GLN A 184 -23.84 -11.32 -12.17
CA GLN A 184 -24.75 -10.35 -11.56
C GLN A 184 -25.36 -10.86 -10.24
N SER A 185 -24.56 -11.59 -9.46
CA SER A 185 -25.04 -12.34 -8.31
C SER A 185 -25.09 -11.47 -7.07
N SER A 186 -26.25 -11.49 -6.39
CA SER A 186 -26.41 -10.91 -5.05
C SER A 186 -25.92 -11.84 -3.93
N THR A 187 -25.73 -13.13 -4.22
CA THR A 187 -25.35 -14.15 -3.23
C THR A 187 -23.85 -14.38 -3.11
N ILE A 188 -23.05 -13.95 -4.10
CA ILE A 188 -21.61 -14.03 -4.04
C ILE A 188 -21.11 -12.83 -3.24
N GLU A 189 -20.41 -13.08 -2.14
CA GLU A 189 -19.72 -12.05 -1.37
C GLU A 189 -18.45 -11.60 -2.10
N GLY A 190 -18.34 -10.29 -2.34
CA GLY A 190 -17.16 -9.68 -2.92
C GLY A 190 -16.38 -8.89 -1.88
N MET A 191 -15.08 -8.74 -2.10
CA MET A 191 -14.21 -7.91 -1.27
C MET A 191 -14.13 -6.49 -1.86
N HIS A 192 -14.65 -5.48 -1.15
CA HIS A 192 -14.74 -4.10 -1.64
C HIS A 192 -15.31 -4.02 -3.06
N TYR A 193 -16.42 -4.70 -3.27
CA TYR A 193 -17.00 -4.91 -4.60
C TYR A 193 -17.41 -3.61 -5.26
N ASP A 194 -17.84 -2.62 -4.51
CA ASP A 194 -18.13 -1.25 -4.96
C ASP A 194 -16.93 -0.61 -5.67
N ILE A 195 -15.74 -0.74 -5.12
CA ILE A 195 -14.49 -0.23 -5.73
C ILE A 195 -14.18 -1.03 -7.00
N PHE A 196 -14.26 -2.37 -6.94
CA PHE A 196 -14.07 -3.23 -8.10
C PHE A 196 -15.00 -2.85 -9.25
N GLU A 197 -16.29 -2.78 -8.99
CA GLU A 197 -17.32 -2.48 -9.97
C GLU A 197 -17.13 -1.10 -10.61
N ASN A 198 -16.80 -0.08 -9.83
CA ASN A 198 -16.51 1.26 -10.32
C ASN A 198 -15.30 1.27 -11.27
N ILE A 199 -14.24 0.54 -10.94
CA ILE A 199 -13.05 0.43 -11.80
C ILE A 199 -13.39 -0.26 -13.11
N ILE A 200 -14.06 -1.41 -13.06
CA ILE A 200 -14.41 -2.21 -14.24
C ILE A 200 -15.38 -1.45 -15.16
N ASN A 201 -16.33 -0.71 -14.59
CA ASN A 201 -17.22 0.15 -15.35
C ASN A 201 -16.46 1.30 -16.05
N CYS A 202 -15.44 1.87 -15.37
CA CYS A 202 -14.59 2.91 -15.97
C CYS A 202 -13.73 2.35 -17.12
N PHE A 203 -13.29 1.09 -17.03
CA PHE A 203 -12.60 0.38 -18.12
C PHE A 203 -13.53 0.02 -19.28
N ASN A 204 -14.84 0.05 -19.08
CA ASN A 204 -15.86 -0.35 -20.07
C ASN A 204 -15.68 -1.80 -20.55
N LEU A 205 -15.36 -2.72 -19.61
CA LEU A 205 -15.14 -4.13 -19.96
C LEU A 205 -16.45 -4.82 -20.36
N ASP A 206 -16.33 -5.70 -21.37
CA ASP A 206 -17.43 -6.59 -21.74
C ASP A 206 -17.49 -7.78 -20.79
N ARG A 207 -18.59 -7.85 -20.04
CA ARG A 207 -18.87 -8.90 -19.06
C ARG A 207 -18.88 -10.31 -19.66
N LEU A 208 -19.40 -10.45 -20.86
CA LEU A 208 -19.52 -11.75 -21.54
C LEU A 208 -18.17 -12.24 -22.02
N HIS A 209 -17.31 -11.34 -22.49
CA HIS A 209 -16.03 -11.69 -23.10
C HIS A 209 -14.84 -11.61 -22.13
N THR A 210 -15.00 -11.09 -20.93
CA THR A 210 -13.94 -11.05 -19.92
C THR A 210 -13.78 -12.43 -19.28
N LYS A 211 -12.64 -13.09 -19.46
CA LYS A 211 -12.34 -14.40 -18.87
C LYS A 211 -11.69 -14.30 -17.50
N ASN A 212 -10.65 -13.45 -17.40
CA ASN A 212 -9.88 -13.29 -16.18
C ASN A 212 -9.40 -11.84 -16.03
N ILE A 213 -9.22 -11.40 -14.78
CA ILE A 213 -8.60 -10.12 -14.43
C ILE A 213 -7.51 -10.39 -13.41
N SER A 214 -6.30 -9.96 -13.72
CA SER A 214 -5.16 -9.97 -12.81
C SER A 214 -4.55 -8.59 -12.70
N ALA A 215 -4.11 -8.20 -11.52
CA ALA A 215 -3.51 -6.90 -11.28
C ALA A 215 -2.28 -7.02 -10.38
N THR A 216 -1.30 -6.15 -10.59
CA THR A 216 -0.08 -6.08 -9.79
C THR A 216 0.34 -4.65 -9.52
N SER A 217 0.83 -4.39 -8.31
CA SER A 217 1.54 -3.18 -7.91
C SER A 217 3.05 -3.42 -7.76
N ASP A 218 3.54 -4.59 -8.18
CA ASP A 218 4.96 -4.93 -8.08
C ASP A 218 5.79 -4.06 -9.05
N LYS A 219 6.60 -3.18 -8.48
CA LYS A 219 7.49 -2.28 -9.22
C LYS A 219 8.55 -3.02 -10.04
N LYS A 220 8.82 -4.31 -9.75
CA LYS A 220 9.72 -5.13 -10.58
C LYS A 220 9.04 -5.56 -11.88
N VAL A 221 7.72 -5.79 -11.85
CA VAL A 221 6.93 -6.16 -13.03
C VAL A 221 6.67 -4.94 -13.91
N ILE A 222 6.27 -3.81 -13.31
CA ILE A 222 6.01 -2.56 -14.06
C ILE A 222 7.32 -1.96 -14.61
N GLY A 223 8.43 -2.14 -13.91
CA GLY A 223 9.76 -1.67 -14.30
C GLY A 223 9.99 -0.19 -14.01
N LYS A 224 11.22 0.26 -14.23
CA LYS A 224 11.61 1.68 -14.15
C LYS A 224 11.57 2.31 -15.53
N LEU A 225 11.38 3.64 -15.57
CA LEU A 225 11.55 4.42 -16.80
C LEU A 225 12.98 4.30 -17.34
N PRO A 226 13.20 4.46 -18.65
CA PRO A 226 14.54 4.51 -19.24
C PRO A 226 15.46 5.54 -18.57
N SER A 227 14.90 6.67 -18.11
CA SER A 227 15.59 7.69 -17.32
C SER A 227 15.93 7.27 -15.87
N GLY A 228 15.53 6.07 -15.44
CA GLY A 228 15.72 5.53 -14.09
C GLY A 228 14.68 5.98 -13.06
N GLY A 229 13.74 6.83 -13.45
CA GLY A 229 12.60 7.26 -12.63
C GLY A 229 11.55 6.16 -12.42
N ASN A 230 10.57 6.44 -11.55
CA ASN A 230 9.40 5.59 -11.39
C ASN A 230 8.34 5.94 -12.45
N PRO A 231 7.66 4.95 -13.05
CA PRO A 231 6.54 5.18 -13.95
C PRO A 231 5.36 5.83 -13.24
N LYS A 232 4.36 6.26 -14.02
CA LYS A 232 3.08 6.76 -13.48
C LYS A 232 2.08 5.66 -13.19
N THR A 233 2.31 4.49 -13.75
CA THR A 233 1.54 3.30 -13.43
C THR A 233 1.93 2.80 -12.04
N ASP A 234 1.01 2.88 -11.12
CA ASP A 234 1.13 2.36 -9.76
C ASP A 234 0.52 0.94 -9.69
N VAL A 235 -0.51 0.65 -10.51
CA VAL A 235 -1.12 -0.68 -10.67
C VAL A 235 -1.26 -1.00 -12.15
N LEU A 236 -0.73 -2.14 -12.57
CA LEU A 236 -0.90 -2.71 -13.91
C LEU A 236 -1.95 -3.81 -13.84
N VAL A 237 -3.00 -3.68 -14.63
CA VAL A 237 -4.11 -4.64 -14.73
C VAL A 237 -4.05 -5.32 -16.08
N THR A 238 -4.09 -6.65 -16.09
CA THR A 238 -4.16 -7.46 -17.30
C THR A 238 -5.50 -8.16 -17.35
N VAL A 239 -6.26 -7.92 -18.39
CA VAL A 239 -7.56 -8.53 -18.66
C VAL A 239 -7.38 -9.56 -19.77
N GLU A 240 -7.74 -10.82 -19.49
CA GLU A 240 -7.77 -11.91 -20.47
C GLU A 240 -9.21 -12.07 -20.98
N THR A 241 -9.37 -12.16 -22.27
CA THR A 241 -10.66 -12.40 -22.94
C THR A 241 -10.84 -13.85 -23.32
N ASP A 242 -12.06 -14.26 -23.63
CA ASP A 242 -12.41 -15.65 -23.99
C ASP A 242 -11.71 -16.13 -25.28
N ASN A 243 -11.33 -15.23 -26.19
CA ASN A 243 -10.56 -15.55 -27.39
C ASN A 243 -9.05 -15.68 -27.12
N GLY A 244 -8.61 -15.54 -25.86
CA GLY A 244 -7.21 -15.63 -25.46
C GLY A 244 -6.38 -14.36 -25.69
N SER A 245 -7.00 -13.24 -26.13
CA SER A 245 -6.28 -11.95 -26.14
C SER A 245 -6.14 -11.37 -24.74
N THR A 246 -5.12 -10.54 -24.54
CA THR A 246 -4.87 -9.83 -23.31
C THR A 246 -4.81 -8.32 -23.56
N GLU A 247 -5.43 -7.55 -22.69
CA GLU A 247 -5.38 -6.10 -22.70
C GLU A 247 -4.85 -5.59 -21.37
N ASN A 248 -4.00 -4.56 -21.42
CA ASN A 248 -3.47 -3.90 -20.23
C ASN A 248 -4.20 -2.60 -19.95
N TYR A 249 -4.49 -2.37 -18.67
CA TYR A 249 -5.03 -1.12 -18.15
C TYR A 249 -4.08 -0.63 -17.06
N THR A 250 -3.74 0.64 -17.09
CA THR A 250 -2.71 1.24 -16.26
C THR A 250 -3.30 2.29 -15.35
N ILE A 251 -3.12 2.16 -14.04
CA ILE A 251 -3.73 3.02 -13.03
C ILE A 251 -2.65 3.77 -12.24
N SER A 252 -2.81 5.09 -12.13
CA SER A 252 -2.09 5.90 -11.13
C SER A 252 -2.93 6.03 -9.87
N CYS A 253 -2.36 5.70 -8.73
CA CYS A 253 -3.03 5.75 -7.42
C CYS A 253 -2.61 7.00 -6.66
N LYS A 254 -3.60 7.76 -6.13
CA LYS A 254 -3.35 8.94 -5.32
C LYS A 254 -4.17 8.90 -4.05
N ARG A 255 -3.49 9.00 -2.92
CA ARG A 255 -4.10 9.03 -1.58
C ARG A 255 -3.64 10.24 -0.82
N SER A 256 -4.56 10.94 -0.16
CA SER A 256 -4.22 12.09 0.69
C SER A 256 -5.26 12.35 1.77
N SER A 257 -4.79 12.90 2.90
CA SER A 257 -5.61 13.58 3.89
C SER A 257 -5.68 15.08 3.63
N ASP A 258 -4.83 15.59 2.74
CA ASP A 258 -4.75 17.00 2.36
C ASP A 258 -5.62 17.24 1.12
N LYS A 259 -6.06 18.48 0.92
CA LYS A 259 -6.81 18.88 -0.28
C LYS A 259 -6.00 18.80 -1.58
N SER A 260 -4.70 18.51 -1.50
CA SER A 260 -3.80 18.41 -2.65
C SER A 260 -2.77 17.32 -2.47
N VAL A 261 -2.37 16.70 -3.58
CA VAL A 261 -1.38 15.63 -3.64
C VAL A 261 -0.23 16.01 -4.58
N SER A 262 0.98 15.56 -4.26
CA SER A 262 2.12 15.68 -5.17
C SER A 262 1.96 14.71 -6.33
N VAL A 263 2.03 15.23 -7.56
CA VAL A 263 1.85 14.41 -8.76
C VAL A 263 3.09 14.30 -9.61
N HIS A 264 4.02 15.26 -9.54
CA HIS A 264 5.17 15.30 -10.42
C HIS A 264 6.36 16.01 -9.77
N GLN A 265 7.57 15.49 -9.98
CA GLN A 265 8.79 16.09 -9.46
C GLN A 265 9.96 15.78 -10.39
N TYR A 266 10.48 16.82 -11.09
CA TYR A 266 11.62 16.69 -11.98
C TYR A 266 12.46 17.98 -11.97
N THR A 267 13.60 17.96 -12.68
CA THR A 267 14.41 19.15 -12.92
C THR A 267 13.78 20.04 -13.96
N ALA A 268 14.12 21.32 -13.96
CA ALA A 268 13.69 22.29 -14.97
C ALA A 268 14.03 21.83 -16.40
N ASP A 269 15.21 21.23 -16.59
CA ASP A 269 15.61 20.70 -17.89
C ASP A 269 14.74 19.56 -18.36
N THR A 270 14.36 18.63 -17.47
CA THR A 270 13.41 17.56 -17.82
C THR A 270 12.05 18.12 -18.24
N PHE A 271 11.53 19.14 -17.53
CA PHE A 271 10.30 19.83 -17.95
C PHE A 271 10.46 20.43 -19.36
N ALA A 272 11.55 21.14 -19.63
CA ALA A 272 11.80 21.74 -20.94
C ALA A 272 11.94 20.69 -22.03
N ASP A 273 12.68 19.60 -21.78
CA ASP A 273 12.89 18.53 -22.76
C ASP A 273 11.59 17.85 -23.17
N VAL A 274 10.69 17.60 -22.18
CA VAL A 274 9.41 16.98 -22.46
C VAL A 274 8.43 17.94 -23.12
N LEU A 275 8.33 19.19 -22.66
CA LEU A 275 7.36 20.15 -23.19
C LEU A 275 7.73 20.62 -24.59
N ASP A 276 8.92 21.20 -24.73
CA ASP A 276 9.49 21.61 -26.00
C ASP A 276 11.01 21.79 -25.86
N ARG A 277 11.76 20.82 -26.35
CA ARG A 277 13.24 20.82 -26.30
C ARG A 277 13.88 22.01 -27.00
N GLN A 278 13.22 22.56 -28.01
CA GLN A 278 13.72 23.66 -28.83
C GLN A 278 13.42 25.03 -28.20
N ASN A 279 12.48 25.14 -27.29
CA ASN A 279 12.12 26.39 -26.63
C ASN A 279 13.16 26.79 -25.56
N THR A 280 14.19 27.47 -25.96
CA THR A 280 15.26 27.93 -25.07
C THR A 280 14.78 28.94 -24.03
N ARG A 281 13.74 29.72 -24.34
CA ARG A 281 13.17 30.72 -23.43
C ARG A 281 12.37 30.04 -22.31
N LEU A 282 11.57 29.03 -22.64
CA LEU A 282 10.88 28.19 -21.64
C LEU A 282 11.89 27.52 -20.71
N ARG A 283 12.95 26.91 -21.28
CA ARG A 283 14.05 26.30 -20.52
C ARG A 283 14.69 27.28 -19.54
N TYR A 284 15.05 28.47 -20.04
CA TYR A 284 15.63 29.53 -19.20
C TYR A 284 14.73 29.91 -18.02
N LEU A 285 13.41 30.14 -18.26
CA LEU A 285 12.47 30.53 -17.23
C LEU A 285 12.23 29.41 -16.20
N LEU A 286 12.17 28.14 -16.64
CA LEU A 286 12.05 26.98 -15.75
C LEU A 286 13.28 26.83 -14.84
N ASN A 287 14.49 27.01 -15.38
CA ASN A 287 15.74 26.97 -14.61
C ASN A 287 15.81 28.14 -13.61
N LEU A 288 15.36 29.33 -14.02
CA LEU A 288 15.29 30.49 -13.13
C LEU A 288 14.27 30.24 -11.98
N PHE A 289 13.09 29.66 -12.30
CA PHE A 289 12.11 29.28 -11.30
C PHE A 289 12.68 28.25 -10.33
N GLN A 290 13.28 27.17 -10.82
CA GLN A 290 13.91 26.14 -9.99
C GLN A 290 14.93 26.74 -9.01
N SER A 291 15.81 27.62 -9.51
CA SER A 291 16.88 28.24 -8.72
C SER A 291 16.36 29.24 -7.69
N ALA A 292 15.25 29.94 -7.99
CA ALA A 292 14.68 30.96 -7.13
C ALA A 292 14.20 30.40 -5.77
N GLY A 293 13.77 29.16 -5.72
CA GLY A 293 13.35 28.46 -4.50
C GLY A 293 12.07 29.00 -3.84
N SER A 294 11.44 30.06 -4.41
CA SER A 294 10.12 30.56 -4.01
C SER A 294 9.51 31.41 -5.14
N LEU A 295 8.17 31.51 -5.16
CA LEU A 295 7.45 32.39 -6.11
C LEU A 295 7.82 33.88 -5.91
N SER A 296 7.98 34.30 -4.66
CA SER A 296 8.36 35.69 -4.36
C SER A 296 9.75 36.03 -4.90
N SER A 297 10.73 35.15 -4.76
CA SER A 297 12.08 35.32 -5.29
C SER A 297 12.13 35.24 -6.83
N PHE A 298 11.24 34.46 -7.44
CA PHE A 298 11.12 34.38 -8.91
C PHE A 298 10.60 35.71 -9.50
N GLY A 299 9.73 36.40 -8.80
CA GLY A 299 9.24 37.75 -9.09
C GLY A 299 8.11 37.79 -10.13
N LYS A 300 7.23 38.79 -9.98
CA LYS A 300 5.99 38.93 -10.76
C LYS A 300 6.19 38.98 -12.28
N LYS A 301 7.25 39.66 -12.75
CA LYS A 301 7.58 39.74 -14.19
C LYS A 301 7.89 38.35 -14.76
N ASN A 302 8.68 37.57 -14.05
CA ASN A 302 9.04 36.22 -14.50
C ASN A 302 7.85 35.27 -14.42
N CYS A 303 6.97 35.42 -13.41
CA CYS A 303 5.70 34.67 -13.34
C CYS A 303 4.85 34.91 -14.60
N ASN A 304 4.65 36.16 -15.00
CA ASN A 304 3.87 36.50 -16.20
C ASN A 304 4.52 35.95 -17.48
N ASN A 305 5.86 36.01 -17.57
CA ASN A 305 6.58 35.46 -18.72
C ASN A 305 6.43 33.93 -18.79
N LEU A 306 6.61 33.24 -17.66
CA LEU A 306 6.48 31.77 -17.62
C LEU A 306 5.03 31.33 -17.92
N THR A 307 4.02 32.09 -17.46
CA THR A 307 2.62 31.85 -17.82
C THR A 307 2.43 31.84 -19.34
N LYS A 308 2.93 32.87 -20.04
CA LYS A 308 2.81 32.95 -21.49
C LYS A 308 3.55 31.83 -22.22
N GLU A 309 4.74 31.47 -21.73
CA GLU A 309 5.53 30.41 -22.36
C GLU A 309 4.92 29.01 -22.11
N LEU A 310 4.21 28.79 -21.02
CA LEU A 310 3.55 27.52 -20.70
C LEU A 310 2.19 27.36 -21.39
N GLU A 311 1.52 28.45 -21.76
CA GLU A 311 0.17 28.42 -22.33
C GLU A 311 -0.01 27.40 -23.46
N PRO A 312 0.88 27.27 -24.45
CA PRO A 312 0.74 26.28 -25.53
C PRO A 312 0.90 24.83 -25.08
N TYR A 313 1.48 24.60 -23.90
CA TYR A 313 1.86 23.28 -23.41
C TYR A 313 1.00 22.79 -22.24
N ILE A 314 -0.03 23.50 -21.81
CA ILE A 314 -0.83 23.19 -20.61
C ILE A 314 -1.44 21.79 -20.70
N ASP A 315 -1.99 21.41 -21.84
CA ASP A 315 -2.58 20.07 -22.04
C ASP A 315 -1.49 19.00 -21.98
N LYS A 316 -0.39 19.17 -22.70
CA LYS A 316 0.76 18.25 -22.68
C LYS A 316 1.37 18.11 -21.28
N LEU A 317 1.55 19.22 -20.57
CA LEU A 317 2.03 19.23 -19.19
C LEU A 317 1.10 18.46 -18.27
N SER A 318 -0.21 18.63 -18.43
CA SER A 318 -1.22 17.96 -17.59
C SER A 318 -1.22 16.45 -17.80
N LEU A 319 -1.23 15.99 -19.04
CA LEU A 319 -1.18 14.57 -19.39
C LEU A 319 0.12 13.90 -18.95
N TRP A 320 1.26 14.57 -19.15
CA TRP A 320 2.54 14.07 -18.68
C TRP A 320 2.62 14.03 -17.15
N SER A 321 2.20 15.08 -16.48
CA SER A 321 2.31 15.18 -15.02
C SER A 321 1.45 14.15 -14.30
N LEU A 322 0.28 13.84 -14.79
CA LEU A 322 -0.68 12.90 -14.19
C LEU A 322 -0.49 11.46 -14.69
N GLY A 323 -0.36 11.29 -16.01
CA GLY A 323 -0.32 9.98 -16.66
C GLY A 323 1.04 9.56 -17.23
N GLY A 324 2.05 10.45 -17.26
CA GLY A 324 3.34 10.15 -17.89
C GLY A 324 3.32 10.22 -19.42
N GLN A 325 2.17 10.53 -20.02
CA GLN A 325 1.99 10.57 -21.48
C GLN A 325 2.89 11.63 -22.12
N GLY A 326 3.63 11.22 -23.14
CA GLY A 326 4.62 12.08 -23.81
C GLY A 326 5.99 12.15 -23.12
N GLY A 327 6.20 11.40 -22.05
CA GLY A 327 7.51 11.14 -21.44
C GLY A 327 8.24 9.96 -22.09
N ASP A 328 9.21 9.38 -21.36
CA ASP A 328 10.07 8.29 -21.83
C ASP A 328 9.58 6.88 -21.45
N GLY A 329 8.42 6.78 -20.79
CA GLY A 329 7.84 5.51 -20.37
C GLY A 329 7.16 4.74 -21.49
N ASN A 330 7.11 3.41 -21.35
CA ASN A 330 6.33 2.54 -22.23
C ASN A 330 4.82 2.90 -22.10
N PRO A 331 4.13 3.26 -23.19
CA PRO A 331 2.71 3.62 -23.13
C PRO A 331 1.82 2.53 -22.55
N ASP A 332 2.07 1.26 -22.88
CA ASP A 332 1.19 0.13 -22.52
C ASP A 332 1.30 -0.34 -21.08
N THR A 333 2.40 0.05 -20.38
CA THR A 333 2.67 -0.47 -19.03
C THR A 333 3.14 0.57 -18.03
N GLN A 334 3.71 1.70 -18.48
CA GLN A 334 4.36 2.69 -17.63
C GLN A 334 3.68 4.06 -17.63
N CYS A 335 2.90 4.38 -18.66
CA CYS A 335 2.01 5.53 -18.68
C CYS A 335 0.66 5.15 -18.11
N ALA A 336 0.11 5.94 -17.20
CA ALA A 336 -1.20 5.68 -16.66
C ALA A 336 -2.30 6.22 -17.58
N ASP A 337 -3.31 5.40 -17.86
CA ASP A 337 -4.53 5.80 -18.58
C ASP A 337 -5.64 6.22 -17.64
N TYR A 338 -5.58 5.70 -16.40
CA TYR A 338 -6.56 5.95 -15.35
C TYR A 338 -5.89 6.49 -14.11
N ILE A 339 -6.64 7.26 -13.34
CA ILE A 339 -6.25 7.73 -12.01
C ILE A 339 -7.34 7.37 -11.02
N ILE A 340 -6.95 6.71 -9.93
CA ILE A 340 -7.82 6.45 -8.79
C ILE A 340 -7.38 7.31 -7.62
N THR A 341 -8.32 7.99 -6.99
CA THR A 341 -8.05 8.83 -5.82
C THR A 341 -8.77 8.29 -4.60
N TYR A 342 -8.13 8.43 -3.44
CA TYR A 342 -8.70 8.09 -2.15
C TYR A 342 -8.52 9.27 -1.18
N ASP A 343 -9.65 9.80 -0.68
CA ASP A 343 -9.65 10.83 0.36
C ASP A 343 -9.70 10.15 1.74
N ASN A 344 -8.66 10.34 2.54
CA ASN A 344 -8.57 9.75 3.88
C ASN A 344 -9.58 10.35 4.88
N ASN A 345 -10.19 11.50 4.58
CA ASN A 345 -11.08 12.17 5.52
C ASN A 345 -12.50 11.61 5.47
N ASP A 346 -13.01 11.30 4.28
CA ASP A 346 -14.36 10.77 4.09
C ASP A 346 -14.36 9.33 3.53
N HIS A 347 -13.17 8.76 3.36
CA HIS A 347 -12.97 7.40 2.82
C HIS A 347 -13.55 7.17 1.42
N SER A 348 -13.77 8.25 0.67
CA SER A 348 -14.30 8.19 -0.69
C SER A 348 -13.22 7.77 -1.70
N THR A 349 -13.63 6.98 -2.68
CA THR A 349 -12.79 6.56 -3.81
C THR A 349 -13.43 7.05 -5.10
N SER A 350 -12.65 7.68 -5.98
CA SER A 350 -13.09 8.02 -7.33
C SER A 350 -12.09 7.54 -8.37
N ILE A 351 -12.58 7.18 -9.56
CA ILE A 351 -11.77 6.78 -10.70
C ILE A 351 -12.17 7.57 -11.94
N HIS A 352 -11.18 7.97 -12.72
CA HIS A 352 -11.34 8.70 -13.98
C HIS A 352 -10.28 8.26 -14.98
N THR A 353 -10.55 8.44 -16.28
CA THR A 353 -9.45 8.46 -17.24
C THR A 353 -8.55 9.67 -16.95
N ILE A 354 -7.26 9.59 -17.29
CA ILE A 354 -6.34 10.73 -17.14
C ILE A 354 -6.87 11.96 -17.88
N ARG A 355 -7.46 11.78 -19.07
CA ARG A 355 -8.05 12.88 -19.87
C ARG A 355 -9.23 13.55 -19.14
N GLN A 356 -10.16 12.75 -18.60
CA GLN A 356 -11.28 13.31 -17.81
C GLN A 356 -10.78 14.08 -16.58
N TYR A 357 -9.82 13.52 -15.88
CA TYR A 357 -9.23 14.15 -14.70
C TYR A 357 -8.53 15.47 -15.05
N CYS A 358 -7.74 15.51 -16.14
CA CYS A 358 -7.13 16.74 -16.66
C CYS A 358 -8.19 17.80 -16.99
N ASN A 359 -9.23 17.45 -17.73
CA ASN A 359 -10.30 18.38 -18.11
C ASN A 359 -11.00 18.97 -16.90
N HIS A 360 -11.28 18.13 -15.90
CA HIS A 360 -11.91 18.59 -14.65
C HIS A 360 -10.98 19.54 -13.88
N LEU A 361 -9.69 19.22 -13.75
CA LEU A 361 -8.73 20.12 -13.12
C LEU A 361 -8.63 21.47 -13.84
N LEU A 362 -8.55 21.46 -15.16
CA LEU A 362 -8.46 22.68 -15.99
C LEU A 362 -9.69 23.58 -15.83
N SER A 363 -10.88 23.00 -15.71
CA SER A 363 -12.13 23.76 -15.54
C SER A 363 -12.35 24.24 -14.09
N SER A 364 -11.82 23.57 -13.09
CA SER A 364 -12.14 23.79 -11.67
C SER A 364 -11.01 24.41 -10.83
N THR A 365 -9.80 24.55 -11.39
CA THR A 365 -8.61 24.91 -10.61
C THR A 365 -7.79 26.00 -11.29
N ASN A 366 -7.56 27.11 -10.59
CA ASN A 366 -6.57 28.11 -10.96
C ASN A 366 -5.30 27.87 -10.13
N GLY A 367 -4.32 27.22 -10.72
CA GLY A 367 -3.01 27.01 -10.12
C GLY A 367 -2.01 28.12 -10.52
N HIS A 368 -0.72 27.82 -10.47
CA HIS A 368 0.31 28.77 -10.88
C HIS A 368 0.53 28.71 -12.39
N PHE A 369 0.90 29.86 -12.97
CA PHE A 369 1.30 30.01 -14.38
C PHE A 369 0.23 29.55 -15.39
N GLY A 370 -1.06 29.77 -15.07
CA GLY A 370 -2.17 29.35 -15.93
C GLY A 370 -2.41 27.83 -15.99
N THR A 371 -1.66 27.05 -15.24
CA THR A 371 -1.81 25.59 -15.15
C THR A 371 -2.73 25.20 -14.00
N PRO A 372 -3.31 23.98 -13.96
CA PRO A 372 -4.12 23.54 -12.82
C PRO A 372 -3.28 23.12 -11.61
N PHE A 373 -1.96 23.28 -11.65
CA PHE A 373 -1.04 22.82 -10.63
C PHE A 373 -0.55 23.95 -9.73
N SER A 374 -0.33 23.60 -8.47
CA SER A 374 0.51 24.39 -7.58
C SER A 374 1.97 24.02 -7.81
N TRP A 375 2.77 24.96 -8.29
CA TRP A 375 4.20 24.79 -8.50
C TRP A 375 4.94 25.09 -7.21
N THR A 376 5.69 24.13 -6.74
CA THR A 376 6.37 24.17 -5.43
C THR A 376 7.78 23.57 -5.55
N TYR A 377 8.44 23.47 -4.41
CA TYR A 377 9.76 22.86 -4.28
C TYR A 377 9.72 21.75 -3.23
N PRO A 378 10.35 20.58 -3.47
CA PRO A 378 10.48 19.57 -2.46
C PRO A 378 11.35 20.07 -1.29
N SER A 379 10.97 19.77 -0.06
CA SER A 379 11.63 20.30 1.15
C SER A 379 13.13 19.98 1.21
N LYS A 380 13.56 18.81 0.71
CA LYS A 380 14.96 18.37 0.69
C LYS A 380 15.69 18.69 -0.63
N ARG A 381 14.99 19.18 -1.66
CA ARG A 381 15.52 19.45 -3.00
C ARG A 381 15.17 20.85 -3.52
N LYS A 382 15.01 21.80 -2.61
CA LYS A 382 14.80 23.21 -2.95
C LYS A 382 15.97 23.71 -3.82
N GLY A 383 15.66 24.32 -4.95
CA GLY A 383 16.67 24.75 -5.94
C GLY A 383 17.18 23.62 -6.86
N LYS A 384 16.85 22.35 -6.62
CA LYS A 384 17.34 21.20 -7.41
C LYS A 384 16.25 20.54 -8.25
N SER A 385 14.98 20.73 -7.93
CA SER A 385 13.84 20.21 -8.69
C SER A 385 12.59 21.04 -8.45
N ILE A 386 11.66 20.95 -9.38
CA ILE A 386 10.33 21.55 -9.35
C ILE A 386 9.33 20.43 -8.96
N GLN A 387 8.38 20.75 -8.10
CA GLN A 387 7.32 19.82 -7.70
C GLN A 387 5.97 20.41 -8.08
N LEU A 388 5.14 19.61 -8.75
CA LEU A 388 3.74 19.93 -9.03
C LEU A 388 2.82 19.22 -8.05
N LYS A 389 1.81 19.95 -7.57
CA LYS A 389 0.72 19.40 -6.77
C LYS A 389 -0.61 19.75 -7.44
N CYS A 390 -1.58 18.84 -7.36
CA CYS A 390 -2.95 19.10 -7.81
C CYS A 390 -3.96 18.82 -6.71
N LYS A 391 -5.19 19.31 -6.86
CA LYS A 391 -6.31 18.92 -6.01
C LYS A 391 -6.67 17.45 -6.23
N ILE A 392 -7.15 16.80 -5.18
CA ILE A 392 -7.86 15.52 -5.31
C ILE A 392 -9.29 15.84 -5.74
N LEU A 393 -9.71 15.22 -6.83
CA LEU A 393 -11.09 15.27 -7.29
C LEU A 393 -11.88 14.18 -6.58
N LYS A 394 -13.10 14.52 -6.19
CA LYS A 394 -14.08 13.62 -5.57
C LYS A 394 -15.04 13.08 -6.61
#